data_d8c84873339d8735fc91b065715656e7
#
_entry.id   d8c84873339d8735fc91b065715656e7
#
_cell.length_a   1.000
_cell.length_b   1.000
_cell.length_c   1.000
_cell.angle_alpha   90.00
_cell.angle_beta   90.00
_cell.angle_gamma   90.00
#
_symmetry.space_group_name_H-M   'P 1'
#
loop_
_entity.id
_entity.type
_entity.pdbx_description
1 polymer ?
#
loop_
_entity_poly.entity_id
_entity_poly.type
_entity_poly.pdbx_seq_one_letter_code
_entity_poly.pdbx_strand_id
1 'polypeptide(L)'
;MDFTKSENSSAAILAGDSIAQFITGGGLACTCVKQNIAPQSAVYGFECSDIYSYKPTLAKRLVRLVGTRSHVAARFIEDCQYGDFGIEIERNPRGSVYLGDIVHASLGLSVSIGVGMTGEPEMLDIGKAPHVLIAGTTGSGKSVLLNTIIAGLVYKNQPQACELVLVDPKRVEFDAWAGIPHLRCPIVQGAENAVQALDSLVDEMDSRYAKMSSMGVKTADEAGMNRIVCVIDELADLMMVSKKSVESNIVRIAQLGRAAGIHLVVATQSPRAAVVTGLIRANMPCKIALTCNGVRESMIILDHGGAEKLLGAGDALIRRPGSVNETRFQAAYTPAGDIEKLVASVKANCQPVKHTVPMERRKGSVLRWILTGE
;
A
#
# COMPACT_ATOMS: atom_id res chain seq x y z
N MET A 1 12.67 10.63 17.28
CA MET A 1 11.27 11.08 17.09
C MET A 1 10.36 9.90 17.30
N ASP A 2 9.39 10.00 18.19
CA ASP A 2 8.44 8.91 18.45
C ASP A 2 7.12 9.21 17.75
N PHE A 3 6.59 8.20 17.06
CA PHE A 3 5.25 8.25 16.49
C PHE A 3 4.20 7.95 17.57
N THR A 4 2.97 8.43 17.34
CA THR A 4 1.83 8.09 18.16
C THR A 4 1.58 6.58 18.17
N LYS A 5 1.36 6.01 19.35
CA LYS A 5 1.03 4.60 19.57
C LYS A 5 -0.42 4.44 19.96
N SER A 6 -0.97 3.25 19.71
CA SER A 6 -2.33 2.94 20.12
C SER A 6 -2.44 2.84 21.65
N GLU A 7 -3.49 3.44 22.21
CA GLU A 7 -3.94 3.07 23.54
C GLU A 7 -4.71 1.76 23.43
N ASN A 8 -4.36 0.76 24.24
CA ASN A 8 -5.01 -0.57 24.24
C ASN A 8 -6.52 -0.45 24.51
N SER A 9 -7.32 -0.31 23.46
CA SER A 9 -8.76 -0.36 23.57
C SER A 9 -9.21 -1.82 23.55
N SER A 10 -9.64 -2.34 24.70
CA SER A 10 -10.33 -3.63 24.83
C SER A 10 -11.72 -3.52 24.19
N ALA A 11 -11.81 -3.66 22.87
CA ALA A 11 -13.11 -3.82 22.21
C ALA A 11 -13.75 -5.14 22.66
N ALA A 12 -15.03 -5.14 22.96
CA ALA A 12 -15.76 -6.34 23.33
C ALA A 12 -15.67 -7.39 22.20
N ILE A 13 -15.03 -8.51 22.47
CA ILE A 13 -14.84 -9.63 21.55
C ILE A 13 -15.76 -10.74 22.00
N LEU A 14 -16.51 -11.33 21.06
CA LEU A 14 -17.31 -12.51 21.35
C LEU A 14 -16.40 -13.67 21.75
N ALA A 15 -16.76 -14.41 22.79
CA ALA A 15 -16.00 -15.60 23.15
C ALA A 15 -16.22 -16.71 22.11
N GLY A 16 -15.13 -17.33 21.63
CA GLY A 16 -15.20 -18.41 20.64
C GLY A 16 -16.11 -19.56 21.06
N ASP A 17 -16.10 -19.92 22.35
CA ASP A 17 -16.99 -20.95 22.94
C ASP A 17 -18.47 -20.57 22.85
N SER A 18 -18.82 -19.32 23.06
CA SER A 18 -20.20 -18.84 22.89
C SER A 18 -20.68 -18.94 21.44
N ILE A 19 -19.79 -18.70 20.50
CA ILE A 19 -20.08 -18.87 19.07
C ILE A 19 -20.24 -20.36 18.74
N ALA A 20 -19.35 -21.22 19.26
CA ALA A 20 -19.44 -22.67 19.09
C ALA A 20 -20.76 -23.25 19.65
N GLN A 21 -21.17 -22.84 20.84
CA GLN A 21 -22.46 -23.22 21.44
C GLN A 21 -23.65 -22.80 20.57
N PHE A 22 -23.62 -21.59 20.04
CA PHE A 22 -24.67 -21.09 19.14
C PHE A 22 -24.77 -21.92 17.87
N ILE A 23 -23.61 -22.23 17.25
CA ILE A 23 -23.54 -23.03 16.01
C ILE A 23 -24.01 -24.47 16.29
N THR A 24 -23.58 -25.06 17.40
CA THR A 24 -23.99 -26.40 17.82
C THR A 24 -25.50 -26.46 18.07
N GLY A 25 -26.08 -25.45 18.71
CA GLY A 25 -27.55 -25.32 18.87
C GLY A 25 -28.28 -25.16 17.53
N GLY A 26 -27.63 -24.71 16.48
CA GLY A 26 -28.13 -24.63 15.10
C GLY A 26 -28.02 -25.94 14.30
N GLY A 27 -27.50 -27.00 14.89
CA GLY A 27 -27.42 -28.34 14.28
C GLY A 27 -26.04 -28.66 13.64
N LEU A 28 -24.99 -27.89 13.92
CA LEU A 28 -23.62 -28.21 13.52
C LEU A 28 -22.72 -28.30 14.78
N ALA A 29 -22.54 -29.50 15.30
CA ALA A 29 -21.70 -29.74 16.47
C ALA A 29 -20.23 -29.40 16.15
N CYS A 30 -19.72 -28.38 16.85
CA CYS A 30 -18.34 -27.92 16.66
C CYS A 30 -17.78 -27.31 17.94
N THR A 31 -16.44 -27.22 17.99
CA THR A 31 -15.69 -26.58 19.07
C THR A 31 -14.80 -25.48 18.48
N CYS A 32 -14.62 -24.39 19.22
CA CYS A 32 -13.65 -23.37 18.84
C CYS A 32 -12.26 -23.84 19.28
N VAL A 33 -11.38 -24.10 18.31
CA VAL A 33 -10.04 -24.62 18.57
C VAL A 33 -8.98 -23.54 18.60
N LYS A 34 -9.22 -22.41 17.92
CA LYS A 34 -8.29 -21.29 17.90
C LYS A 34 -9.02 -19.97 17.68
N GLN A 35 -8.49 -18.96 18.33
CA GLN A 35 -8.93 -17.57 18.16
C GLN A 35 -7.71 -16.70 17.84
N ASN A 36 -7.83 -15.88 16.82
CA ASN A 36 -6.84 -14.88 16.46
C ASN A 36 -7.50 -13.50 16.37
N ILE A 37 -6.95 -12.53 17.08
CA ILE A 37 -7.52 -11.19 17.19
C ILE A 37 -6.59 -10.21 16.47
N ALA A 38 -7.10 -9.67 15.36
CA ALA A 38 -6.48 -8.59 14.62
C ALA A 38 -7.16 -7.25 14.95
N PRO A 39 -6.57 -6.11 14.59
CA PRO A 39 -7.16 -4.80 14.86
C PRO A 39 -8.56 -4.61 14.28
N GLN A 40 -8.83 -5.11 13.08
CA GLN A 40 -10.11 -4.93 12.38
C GLN A 40 -11.11 -6.03 12.63
N SER A 41 -10.67 -7.25 12.94
CA SER A 41 -11.53 -8.42 13.10
C SER A 41 -10.92 -9.46 14.03
N ALA A 42 -11.75 -10.38 14.50
CA ALA A 42 -11.32 -11.60 15.18
C ALA A 42 -11.66 -12.80 14.29
N VAL A 43 -10.70 -13.70 14.10
CA VAL A 43 -10.88 -14.95 13.36
C VAL A 43 -10.91 -16.11 14.34
N TYR A 44 -11.94 -16.90 14.26
CA TYR A 44 -12.18 -18.09 15.07
C TYR A 44 -12.12 -19.31 14.17
N GLY A 45 -11.30 -20.29 14.52
CA GLY A 45 -11.26 -21.60 13.88
C GLY A 45 -12.12 -22.61 14.62
N PHE A 46 -12.89 -23.40 13.91
CA PHE A 46 -13.80 -24.40 14.44
C PHE A 46 -13.50 -25.77 13.85
N GLU A 47 -13.46 -26.77 14.72
CA GLU A 47 -13.46 -28.20 14.32
C GLU A 47 -14.83 -28.79 14.58
N CYS A 48 -15.34 -29.55 13.60
CA CYS A 48 -16.59 -30.29 13.71
C CYS A 48 -16.38 -31.60 14.45
N SER A 49 -17.26 -31.92 15.36
CA SER A 49 -17.22 -33.19 16.12
C SER A 49 -17.38 -34.42 15.24
N ASP A 50 -18.02 -34.23 14.06
CA ASP A 50 -18.15 -35.24 13.02
C ASP A 50 -18.03 -34.57 11.66
N ILE A 51 -16.94 -34.85 10.96
CA ILE A 51 -16.64 -34.27 9.65
C ILE A 51 -17.63 -34.74 8.57
N TYR A 52 -18.26 -35.91 8.75
CA TYR A 52 -19.27 -36.40 7.79
C TYR A 52 -20.60 -35.64 7.89
N SER A 53 -20.87 -35.02 9.03
CA SER A 53 -22.03 -34.14 9.20
C SER A 53 -21.76 -32.70 8.80
N TYR A 54 -20.53 -32.31 8.49
CA TYR A 54 -20.15 -30.98 8.05
C TYR A 54 -20.80 -30.62 6.72
N LYS A 55 -21.62 -29.57 6.75
CA LYS A 55 -22.28 -29.02 5.56
C LYS A 55 -21.92 -27.55 5.42
N PRO A 56 -21.07 -27.16 4.46
CA PRO A 56 -20.66 -25.76 4.26
C PRO A 56 -21.82 -24.79 4.12
N THR A 57 -22.93 -25.22 3.51
CA THR A 57 -24.15 -24.41 3.35
C THR A 57 -24.82 -24.09 4.70
N LEU A 58 -24.85 -25.07 5.62
CA LEU A 58 -25.37 -24.87 6.97
C LEU A 58 -24.44 -23.97 7.77
N ALA A 59 -23.13 -24.20 7.72
CA ALA A 59 -22.12 -23.36 8.36
C ALA A 59 -22.24 -21.89 7.88
N LYS A 60 -22.30 -21.64 6.58
CA LYS A 60 -22.49 -20.30 6.00
C LYS A 60 -23.78 -19.62 6.51
N ARG A 61 -24.88 -20.38 6.64
CA ARG A 61 -26.15 -19.86 7.16
C ARG A 61 -26.03 -19.49 8.65
N LEU A 62 -25.42 -20.35 9.46
CA LEU A 62 -25.23 -20.13 10.88
C LEU A 62 -24.31 -18.94 11.17
N VAL A 63 -23.23 -18.78 10.43
CA VAL A 63 -22.36 -17.60 10.52
C VAL A 63 -23.11 -16.30 10.26
N ARG A 64 -23.98 -16.29 9.23
CA ARG A 64 -24.85 -15.12 8.96
C ARG A 64 -25.76 -14.81 10.17
N LEU A 65 -26.30 -15.82 10.80
CA LEU A 65 -27.13 -15.64 12.01
C LEU A 65 -26.31 -15.14 13.21
N VAL A 66 -25.05 -15.56 13.37
CA VAL A 66 -24.13 -15.00 14.38
C VAL A 66 -24.01 -13.49 14.16
N GLY A 67 -23.70 -13.05 12.94
CA GLY A 67 -23.58 -11.64 12.63
C GLY A 67 -24.87 -10.85 12.92
N THR A 68 -26.01 -11.39 12.51
CA THR A 68 -27.31 -10.73 12.73
C THR A 68 -27.64 -10.58 14.22
N ARG A 69 -27.38 -11.62 15.03
CA ARG A 69 -27.65 -11.59 16.48
C ARG A 69 -26.69 -10.69 17.25
N SER A 70 -25.45 -10.65 16.84
CA SER A 70 -24.40 -9.87 17.51
C SER A 70 -24.29 -8.44 16.98
N HIS A 71 -25.10 -8.07 15.98
CA HIS A 71 -25.05 -6.76 15.31
C HIS A 71 -23.68 -6.40 14.78
N VAL A 72 -22.91 -7.40 14.30
CA VAL A 72 -21.57 -7.25 13.72
C VAL A 72 -21.50 -7.95 12.37
N ALA A 73 -20.60 -7.50 11.49
CA ALA A 73 -20.33 -8.22 10.27
C ALA A 73 -19.60 -9.54 10.61
N ALA A 74 -20.20 -10.66 10.19
CA ALA A 74 -19.61 -11.99 10.34
C ALA A 74 -19.47 -12.65 8.98
N ARG A 75 -18.27 -13.19 8.70
CA ARG A 75 -17.92 -13.85 7.43
C ARG A 75 -17.47 -15.28 7.66
N PHE A 76 -17.96 -16.17 6.81
CA PHE A 76 -17.53 -17.57 6.77
C PHE A 76 -16.22 -17.69 6.00
N ILE A 77 -15.26 -18.46 6.55
CA ILE A 77 -13.98 -18.82 5.94
C ILE A 77 -14.00 -20.33 5.70
N GLU A 78 -14.00 -20.74 4.44
CA GLU A 78 -14.08 -22.16 4.03
C GLU A 78 -12.75 -22.87 4.28
N ASP A 79 -11.64 -22.28 3.81
CA ASP A 79 -10.28 -22.81 3.98
C ASP A 79 -9.60 -22.11 5.16
N CYS A 80 -10.01 -22.47 6.37
CA CYS A 80 -9.46 -21.90 7.60
C CYS A 80 -8.25 -22.70 8.05
N GLN A 81 -7.09 -22.05 8.18
CA GLN A 81 -5.85 -22.69 8.68
C GLN A 81 -5.95 -23.15 10.15
N TYR A 82 -7.06 -22.85 10.84
CA TYR A 82 -7.26 -23.11 12.25
C TYR A 82 -8.35 -24.14 12.55
N GLY A 83 -8.85 -24.87 11.55
CA GLY A 83 -9.89 -25.87 11.72
C GLY A 83 -10.63 -26.19 10.42
N ASP A 84 -11.73 -26.94 10.50
CA ASP A 84 -12.54 -27.33 9.34
C ASP A 84 -13.21 -26.13 8.66
N PHE A 85 -13.50 -25.08 9.43
CA PHE A 85 -13.96 -23.80 8.92
C PHE A 85 -13.61 -22.66 9.89
N GLY A 86 -13.71 -21.43 9.41
CA GLY A 86 -13.49 -20.25 10.22
C GLY A 86 -14.65 -19.27 10.17
N ILE A 87 -14.70 -18.43 11.20
CA ILE A 87 -15.58 -17.28 11.26
C ILE A 87 -14.72 -16.04 11.51
N GLU A 88 -14.81 -15.08 10.62
CA GLU A 88 -14.29 -13.74 10.86
C GLU A 88 -15.41 -12.85 11.35
N ILE A 89 -15.16 -12.17 12.45
CA ILE A 89 -16.11 -11.22 13.05
C ILE A 89 -15.43 -9.86 13.09
N GLU A 90 -16.07 -8.85 12.49
CA GLU A 90 -15.60 -7.47 12.55
C GLU A 90 -15.62 -6.97 13.99
N ARG A 91 -14.55 -6.28 14.40
CA ARG A 91 -14.49 -5.62 15.71
C ARG A 91 -15.21 -4.29 15.66
N ASN A 92 -15.96 -4.00 16.72
CA ASN A 92 -16.63 -2.71 16.88
C ASN A 92 -16.42 -2.19 18.32
N PRO A 93 -15.68 -1.11 18.54
CA PRO A 93 -14.93 -0.35 17.53
C PRO A 93 -13.74 -1.14 16.98
N ARG A 94 -13.33 -0.85 15.74
CA ARG A 94 -12.10 -1.39 15.16
C ARG A 94 -10.90 -0.80 15.89
N GLY A 95 -9.87 -1.63 16.11
CA GLY A 95 -8.60 -1.15 16.61
C GLY A 95 -7.86 -0.36 15.53
N SER A 96 -7.27 0.75 15.90
CA SER A 96 -6.39 1.50 15.01
C SER A 96 -4.97 0.94 15.07
N VAL A 97 -4.32 0.82 13.93
CA VAL A 97 -2.89 0.50 13.82
C VAL A 97 -2.16 1.80 13.54
N TYR A 98 -1.30 2.22 14.43
CA TYR A 98 -0.48 3.41 14.21
C TYR A 98 0.91 3.01 13.69
N LEU A 99 1.48 3.81 12.79
CA LEU A 99 2.84 3.57 12.30
C LEU A 99 3.84 3.49 13.46
N GLY A 100 3.63 4.26 14.52
CA GLY A 100 4.44 4.25 15.73
C GLY A 100 4.50 2.92 16.48
N ASP A 101 3.45 2.08 16.35
CA ASP A 101 3.40 0.75 16.98
C ASP A 101 4.25 -0.28 16.25
N ILE A 102 4.47 -0.08 14.94
CA ILE A 102 5.03 -1.08 14.03
C ILE A 102 6.30 -0.62 13.31
N VAL A 103 6.73 0.63 13.54
CA VAL A 103 7.95 1.13 12.90
C VAL A 103 9.18 0.39 13.42
N HIS A 104 9.79 -0.40 12.56
CA HIS A 104 11.04 -1.10 12.87
C HIS A 104 12.25 -0.35 12.27
N ALA A 105 13.41 -0.51 12.90
CA ALA A 105 14.66 0.11 12.48
C ALA A 105 15.30 -0.56 11.23
N SER A 106 14.51 -1.12 10.32
CA SER A 106 15.03 -1.65 9.06
C SER A 106 15.55 -0.52 8.18
N LEU A 107 16.74 -0.68 7.64
CA LEU A 107 17.37 0.30 6.76
C LEU A 107 16.87 0.15 5.32
N GLY A 108 16.99 1.21 4.53
CA GLY A 108 16.70 1.21 3.10
C GLY A 108 15.22 1.43 2.77
N LEU A 109 14.74 0.84 1.66
CA LEU A 109 13.40 1.06 1.12
C LEU A 109 12.34 0.10 1.69
N SER A 110 12.62 -0.59 2.81
CA SER A 110 11.64 -1.44 3.49
C SER A 110 10.87 -0.62 4.52
N VAL A 111 9.56 -0.50 4.38
CA VAL A 111 8.68 0.29 5.25
C VAL A 111 7.60 -0.58 5.87
N SER A 112 7.24 -0.30 7.12
CA SER A 112 6.09 -0.93 7.77
C SER A 112 4.81 -0.29 7.22
N ILE A 113 3.89 -1.09 6.70
CA ILE A 113 2.66 -0.60 6.06
C ILE A 113 1.40 -0.96 6.84
N GLY A 114 1.51 -1.83 7.84
CA GLY A 114 0.36 -2.27 8.62
C GLY A 114 0.66 -3.48 9.48
N VAL A 115 -0.40 -4.18 9.85
CA VAL A 115 -0.36 -5.40 10.67
C VAL A 115 -1.18 -6.48 9.98
N GLY A 116 -0.60 -7.65 9.83
CA GLY A 116 -1.27 -8.84 9.30
C GLY A 116 -2.35 -9.37 10.23
N MET A 117 -3.12 -10.35 9.74
CA MET A 117 -4.19 -10.99 10.52
C MET A 117 -3.70 -11.73 11.76
N THR A 118 -2.41 -12.05 11.83
CA THR A 118 -1.77 -12.71 12.98
C THR A 118 -1.16 -11.75 13.99
N GLY A 119 -1.26 -10.43 13.75
CA GLY A 119 -0.67 -9.41 14.60
C GLY A 119 0.77 -9.04 14.23
N GLU A 120 1.37 -9.72 13.26
CA GLU A 120 2.73 -9.43 12.80
C GLU A 120 2.79 -8.18 11.93
N PRO A 121 3.84 -7.34 12.08
CA PRO A 121 4.03 -6.18 11.21
C PRO A 121 4.13 -6.58 9.74
N GLU A 122 3.35 -5.93 8.91
CA GLU A 122 3.36 -6.10 7.47
C GLU A 122 4.34 -5.12 6.84
N MET A 123 5.34 -5.65 6.11
CA MET A 123 6.43 -4.88 5.54
C MET A 123 6.31 -4.79 4.02
N LEU A 124 6.56 -3.61 3.47
CA LEU A 124 6.74 -3.37 2.04
C LEU A 124 8.19 -3.02 1.75
N ASP A 125 8.91 -3.90 1.09
CA ASP A 125 10.28 -3.65 0.64
C ASP A 125 10.26 -3.21 -0.84
N ILE A 126 10.30 -1.90 -1.06
CA ILE A 126 10.26 -1.30 -2.40
C ILE A 126 11.54 -1.64 -3.20
N GLY A 127 12.65 -1.95 -2.53
CA GLY A 127 13.86 -2.41 -3.22
C GLY A 127 13.72 -3.81 -3.82
N LYS A 128 13.00 -4.71 -3.15
CA LYS A 128 12.69 -6.07 -3.64
C LYS A 128 11.45 -6.10 -4.53
N ALA A 129 10.44 -5.31 -4.20
CA ALA A 129 9.22 -5.11 -4.99
C ALA A 129 9.27 -3.72 -5.65
N PRO A 130 10.04 -3.56 -6.74
CA PRO A 130 10.51 -2.25 -7.20
C PRO A 130 9.41 -1.31 -7.66
N HIS A 131 8.24 -1.86 -8.00
CA HIS A 131 7.09 -1.08 -8.46
C HIS A 131 5.83 -1.63 -7.82
N VAL A 132 5.05 -0.74 -7.22
CA VAL A 132 3.87 -1.06 -6.42
C VAL A 132 2.64 -0.40 -7.03
N LEU A 133 1.62 -1.19 -7.32
CA LEU A 133 0.30 -0.71 -7.70
C LEU A 133 -0.62 -0.74 -6.48
N ILE A 134 -1.21 0.39 -6.14
CA ILE A 134 -2.16 0.51 -5.03
C ILE A 134 -3.53 0.94 -5.59
N ALA A 135 -4.57 0.18 -5.32
CA ALA A 135 -5.88 0.57 -5.79
C ALA A 135 -6.96 0.32 -4.73
N GLY A 136 -7.98 1.17 -4.74
CA GLY A 136 -9.12 1.08 -3.85
C GLY A 136 -10.04 2.28 -4.01
N THR A 137 -11.31 2.13 -3.66
CA THR A 137 -12.31 3.19 -3.78
C THR A 137 -12.09 4.34 -2.80
N THR A 138 -12.80 5.43 -3.00
CA THR A 138 -12.82 6.56 -2.04
C THR A 138 -13.22 6.05 -0.65
N GLY A 139 -12.48 6.48 0.38
CA GLY A 139 -12.70 6.01 1.76
C GLY A 139 -12.13 4.63 2.09
N SER A 140 -11.49 3.93 1.14
CA SER A 140 -10.85 2.64 1.40
C SER A 140 -9.60 2.72 2.28
N GLY A 141 -8.98 3.91 2.42
CA GLY A 141 -7.73 4.12 3.15
C GLY A 141 -6.50 4.29 2.24
N LYS A 142 -6.67 4.46 0.92
CA LYS A 142 -5.59 4.62 -0.06
C LYS A 142 -4.62 5.75 0.30
N SER A 143 -5.14 6.96 0.52
CA SER A 143 -4.34 8.14 0.86
C SER A 143 -3.61 7.99 2.20
N VAL A 144 -4.26 7.35 3.16
CA VAL A 144 -3.66 7.02 4.45
C VAL A 144 -2.46 6.09 4.26
N LEU A 145 -2.61 5.02 3.47
CA LEU A 145 -1.52 4.09 3.16
C LEU A 145 -0.37 4.77 2.42
N LEU A 146 -0.65 5.64 1.44
CA LEU A 146 0.38 6.41 0.74
C LEU A 146 1.17 7.30 1.70
N ASN A 147 0.49 8.05 2.58
CA ASN A 147 1.13 8.87 3.59
C ASN A 147 1.96 8.04 4.58
N THR A 148 1.51 6.84 4.95
CA THR A 148 2.27 5.91 5.79
C THR A 148 3.54 5.42 5.09
N ILE A 149 3.47 5.09 3.78
CA ILE A 149 4.65 4.71 2.99
C ILE A 149 5.65 5.87 2.92
N ILE A 150 5.19 7.09 2.60
CA ILE A 150 6.04 8.28 2.54
C ILE A 150 6.68 8.55 3.92
N ALA A 151 5.88 8.52 5.00
CA ALA A 151 6.38 8.70 6.36
C ALA A 151 7.48 7.68 6.72
N GLY A 152 7.26 6.41 6.38
CA GLY A 152 8.23 5.34 6.60
C GLY A 152 9.53 5.55 5.81
N LEU A 153 9.46 5.98 4.55
CA LEU A 153 10.63 6.30 3.73
C LEU A 153 11.42 7.50 4.28
N VAL A 154 10.72 8.59 4.61
CA VAL A 154 11.32 9.83 5.13
C VAL A 154 11.92 9.61 6.53
N TYR A 155 11.27 8.83 7.37
CA TYR A 155 11.75 8.54 8.73
C TYR A 155 13.05 7.75 8.74
N LYS A 156 13.21 6.83 7.79
CA LYS A 156 14.33 5.86 7.78
C LYS A 156 15.54 6.28 6.95
N ASN A 157 15.36 7.19 6.00
CA ASN A 157 16.40 7.52 5.05
C ASN A 157 16.82 8.98 5.18
N GLN A 158 18.08 9.24 4.91
CA GLN A 158 18.56 10.59 4.63
C GLN A 158 18.23 10.95 3.17
N PRO A 159 18.07 12.25 2.84
CA PRO A 159 17.81 12.69 1.46
C PRO A 159 18.83 12.15 0.44
N GLN A 160 20.09 12.02 0.85
CA GLN A 160 21.18 11.50 0.02
C GLN A 160 21.04 10.00 -0.31
N ALA A 161 20.27 9.26 0.47
CA ALA A 161 20.02 7.84 0.26
C ALA A 161 18.73 7.59 -0.52
N CYS A 162 17.69 8.39 -0.26
CA CYS A 162 16.39 8.24 -0.88
C CYS A 162 15.75 9.60 -1.17
N GLU A 163 15.52 9.88 -2.44
CA GLU A 163 14.77 11.04 -2.90
C GLU A 163 13.35 10.66 -3.29
N LEU A 164 12.44 11.62 -3.17
CA LEU A 164 11.03 11.46 -3.50
C LEU A 164 10.62 12.38 -4.65
N VAL A 165 9.82 11.84 -5.55
CA VAL A 165 9.02 12.60 -6.52
C VAL A 165 7.56 12.35 -6.17
N LEU A 166 6.88 13.35 -5.63
CA LEU A 166 5.48 13.25 -5.23
C LEU A 166 4.59 13.88 -6.30
N VAL A 167 3.69 13.09 -6.88
CA VAL A 167 2.77 13.50 -7.94
C VAL A 167 1.36 13.51 -7.38
N ASP A 168 0.82 14.72 -7.15
CA ASP A 168 -0.51 14.99 -6.65
C ASP A 168 -1.28 15.90 -7.60
N PRO A 169 -1.91 15.35 -8.63
CA PRO A 169 -2.58 16.14 -9.67
C PRO A 169 -3.67 17.08 -9.12
N LYS A 170 -4.31 16.71 -8.00
CA LYS A 170 -5.43 17.42 -7.40
C LYS A 170 -5.05 18.39 -6.29
N ARG A 171 -3.80 18.38 -5.82
CA ARG A 171 -3.31 19.21 -4.71
C ARG A 171 -4.05 18.98 -3.38
N VAL A 172 -4.27 17.74 -3.00
CA VAL A 172 -5.06 17.40 -1.81
C VAL A 172 -4.30 16.52 -0.83
N GLU A 173 -3.50 15.57 -1.35
CA GLU A 173 -3.04 14.44 -0.54
C GLU A 173 -1.62 14.64 0.03
N PHE A 174 -0.75 15.39 -0.67
CA PHE A 174 0.67 15.46 -0.31
C PHE A 174 1.14 16.83 0.19
N ASP A 175 0.27 17.82 0.37
CA ASP A 175 0.66 19.18 0.79
C ASP A 175 1.44 19.22 2.11
N ALA A 176 1.13 18.30 3.04
CA ALA A 176 1.87 18.19 4.29
C ALA A 176 3.38 17.90 4.12
N TRP A 177 3.78 17.31 2.99
CA TRP A 177 5.16 16.97 2.66
C TRP A 177 5.92 18.10 1.94
N ALA A 178 5.28 19.23 1.68
CA ALA A 178 5.90 20.32 0.94
C ALA A 178 7.20 20.81 1.58
N GLY A 179 8.25 20.92 0.76
CA GLY A 179 9.54 21.48 1.15
C GLY A 179 10.39 20.59 2.07
N ILE A 180 10.11 19.29 2.20
CA ILE A 180 11.05 18.38 2.87
C ILE A 180 12.32 18.19 2.04
N PRO A 181 13.49 18.03 2.68
CA PRO A 181 14.78 17.85 1.98
C PRO A 181 14.87 16.62 1.07
N HIS A 182 13.96 15.65 1.25
CA HIS A 182 13.89 14.43 0.43
C HIS A 182 13.24 14.67 -0.94
N LEU A 183 12.55 15.78 -1.15
CA LEU A 183 11.93 16.07 -2.44
C LEU A 183 12.99 16.41 -3.49
N ARG A 184 12.98 15.64 -4.58
CA ARG A 184 13.83 15.90 -5.77
C ARG A 184 13.40 17.16 -6.52
N CYS A 185 12.11 17.46 -6.51
CA CYS A 185 11.48 18.66 -7.07
C CYS A 185 10.27 19.04 -6.19
N PRO A 186 9.70 20.23 -6.31
CA PRO A 186 8.43 20.55 -5.68
C PRO A 186 7.37 19.51 -5.99
N ILE A 187 6.36 19.38 -5.13
CA ILE A 187 5.25 18.45 -5.37
C ILE A 187 4.63 18.75 -6.74
N VAL A 188 4.59 17.72 -7.58
CA VAL A 188 4.15 17.83 -8.97
C VAL A 188 2.63 17.92 -9.02
N GLN A 189 2.14 19.08 -9.42
CA GLN A 189 0.71 19.39 -9.48
C GLN A 189 0.23 19.50 -10.93
N GLY A 190 -1.01 19.01 -11.17
CA GLY A 190 -1.57 19.00 -12.51
C GLY A 190 -1.04 17.83 -13.38
N ALA A 191 -1.91 17.31 -14.23
CA ALA A 191 -1.60 16.10 -14.98
C ALA A 191 -0.54 16.32 -16.09
N GLU A 192 -0.47 17.50 -16.69
CA GLU A 192 0.56 17.83 -17.69
C GLU A 192 1.96 17.84 -17.08
N ASN A 193 2.12 18.48 -15.91
CA ASN A 193 3.39 18.49 -15.19
C ASN A 193 3.77 17.07 -14.72
N ALA A 194 2.79 16.25 -14.38
CA ALA A 194 3.02 14.85 -14.00
C ALA A 194 3.59 14.03 -15.17
N VAL A 195 3.10 14.25 -16.40
CA VAL A 195 3.67 13.62 -17.61
C VAL A 195 5.14 14.01 -17.76
N GLN A 196 5.45 15.29 -17.59
CA GLN A 196 6.82 15.81 -17.72
C GLN A 196 7.74 15.31 -16.62
N ALA A 197 7.24 15.14 -15.39
CA ALA A 197 7.99 14.52 -14.32
C ALA A 197 8.33 13.05 -14.65
N LEU A 198 7.40 12.30 -15.24
CA LEU A 198 7.66 10.94 -15.71
C LEU A 198 8.69 10.91 -16.86
N ASP A 199 8.60 11.84 -17.84
CA ASP A 199 9.62 11.99 -18.89
C ASP A 199 11.01 12.25 -18.28
N SER A 200 11.10 13.16 -17.30
CA SER A 200 12.35 13.47 -16.59
C SER A 200 12.92 12.28 -15.83
N LEU A 201 12.06 11.42 -15.26
CA LEU A 201 12.50 10.18 -14.60
C LEU A 201 13.03 9.15 -15.59
N VAL A 202 12.48 9.10 -16.81
CA VAL A 202 13.00 8.26 -17.89
C VAL A 202 14.38 8.78 -18.35
N ASP A 203 14.53 10.09 -18.53
CA ASP A 203 15.81 10.71 -18.89
C ASP A 203 16.88 10.47 -17.79
N GLU A 204 16.50 10.60 -16.53
CA GLU A 204 17.39 10.27 -15.39
C GLU A 204 17.81 8.78 -15.41
N MET A 205 16.85 7.88 -15.66
CA MET A 205 17.13 6.45 -15.77
C MET A 205 18.17 6.16 -16.86
N ASP A 206 18.01 6.75 -18.04
CA ASP A 206 18.94 6.58 -19.16
C ASP A 206 20.32 7.15 -18.83
N SER A 207 20.38 8.32 -18.18
CA SER A 207 21.62 8.91 -17.69
C SER A 207 22.34 8.00 -16.68
N ARG A 208 21.60 7.38 -15.75
CA ARG A 208 22.14 6.43 -14.80
C ARG A 208 22.71 5.19 -15.48
N TYR A 209 22.01 4.65 -16.47
CA TYR A 209 22.52 3.53 -17.26
C TYR A 209 23.81 3.87 -17.99
N ALA A 210 23.90 5.04 -18.62
CA ALA A 210 25.13 5.50 -19.27
C ALA A 210 26.29 5.59 -18.27
N LYS A 211 26.04 6.15 -17.08
CA LYS A 211 27.05 6.26 -16.02
C LYS A 211 27.47 4.89 -15.47
N MET A 212 26.52 4.00 -15.17
CA MET A 212 26.81 2.62 -14.73
C MET A 212 27.65 1.88 -15.75
N SER A 213 27.32 2.00 -17.06
CA SER A 213 28.09 1.42 -18.16
C SER A 213 29.54 1.94 -18.18
N SER A 214 29.75 3.26 -18.03
CA SER A 214 31.07 3.85 -17.99
C SER A 214 31.91 3.41 -16.77
N MET A 215 31.24 3.04 -15.67
CA MET A 215 31.89 2.53 -14.46
C MET A 215 32.04 1.00 -14.44
N GLY A 216 31.48 0.29 -15.43
CA GLY A 216 31.51 -1.17 -15.50
C GLY A 216 30.67 -1.86 -14.43
N VAL A 217 29.65 -1.17 -13.85
CA VAL A 217 28.77 -1.70 -12.80
C VAL A 217 27.37 -1.94 -13.34
N LYS A 218 26.58 -2.78 -12.63
CA LYS A 218 25.27 -3.22 -13.11
C LYS A 218 24.10 -2.56 -12.40
N THR A 219 24.32 -1.96 -11.23
CA THR A 219 23.26 -1.39 -10.41
C THR A 219 23.63 0.01 -9.89
N ALA A 220 22.60 0.80 -9.62
CA ALA A 220 22.76 2.13 -9.02
C ALA A 220 23.45 2.05 -7.65
N ASP A 221 23.25 0.98 -6.89
CA ASP A 221 23.91 0.76 -5.60
C ASP A 221 25.43 0.58 -5.76
N GLU A 222 25.82 -0.26 -6.71
CA GLU A 222 27.26 -0.45 -7.04
C GLU A 222 27.91 0.84 -7.53
N ALA A 223 27.11 1.70 -8.18
CA ALA A 223 27.57 3.03 -8.64
C ALA A 223 27.53 4.10 -7.53
N GLY A 224 27.09 3.77 -6.31
CA GLY A 224 26.93 4.71 -5.20
C GLY A 224 25.87 5.80 -5.46
N MET A 225 24.87 5.49 -6.29
CA MET A 225 23.76 6.41 -6.58
C MET A 225 22.63 6.25 -5.55
N ASN A 226 21.97 7.36 -5.25
CA ASN A 226 20.76 7.34 -4.40
C ASN A 226 19.59 6.63 -5.08
N ARG A 227 18.60 6.25 -4.28
CA ARG A 227 17.31 5.73 -4.76
C ARG A 227 16.34 6.86 -4.99
N ILE A 228 15.48 6.72 -5.99
CA ILE A 228 14.38 7.64 -6.28
C ILE A 228 13.08 6.87 -6.19
N VAL A 229 12.15 7.33 -5.36
CA VAL A 229 10.80 6.76 -5.27
C VAL A 229 9.81 7.80 -5.77
N CYS A 230 9.14 7.49 -6.89
CA CYS A 230 8.06 8.30 -7.42
C CYS A 230 6.72 7.77 -6.91
N VAL A 231 5.98 8.60 -6.19
CA VAL A 231 4.66 8.28 -5.66
C VAL A 231 3.61 9.06 -6.43
N ILE A 232 2.67 8.36 -7.07
CA ILE A 232 1.56 8.94 -7.85
C ILE A 232 0.27 8.65 -7.09
N ASP A 233 -0.44 9.69 -6.66
CA ASP A 233 -1.71 9.53 -5.92
C ASP A 233 -2.84 9.02 -6.79
N GLU A 234 -2.99 9.58 -8.01
CA GLU A 234 -4.11 9.19 -8.88
C GLU A 234 -3.67 9.02 -10.34
N LEU A 235 -3.49 7.77 -10.74
CA LEU A 235 -3.12 7.42 -12.12
C LEU A 235 -4.21 7.81 -13.13
N ALA A 236 -5.47 7.74 -12.74
CA ALA A 236 -6.58 8.02 -13.67
C ALA A 236 -6.50 9.44 -14.23
N ASP A 237 -6.12 10.42 -13.42
CA ASP A 237 -6.02 11.81 -13.87
C ASP A 237 -4.95 12.00 -14.95
N LEU A 238 -3.81 11.31 -14.81
CA LEU A 238 -2.73 11.34 -15.79
C LEU A 238 -3.14 10.65 -17.11
N MET A 239 -3.80 9.50 -16.98
CA MET A 239 -4.28 8.71 -18.12
C MET A 239 -5.34 9.43 -18.95
N MET A 240 -6.09 10.34 -18.33
CA MET A 240 -7.08 11.17 -19.05
C MET A 240 -6.45 12.23 -19.92
N VAL A 241 -5.27 12.76 -19.52
CA VAL A 241 -4.58 13.85 -20.25
C VAL A 241 -3.69 13.28 -21.36
N SER A 242 -2.88 12.28 -21.06
CA SER A 242 -1.93 11.72 -22.03
C SER A 242 -1.69 10.22 -21.82
N LYS A 243 -2.72 9.42 -22.11
CA LYS A 243 -2.68 7.96 -21.89
C LYS A 243 -1.43 7.31 -22.46
N LYS A 244 -1.10 7.59 -23.75
CA LYS A 244 0.01 6.92 -24.46
C LYS A 244 1.37 7.24 -23.84
N SER A 245 1.62 8.51 -23.49
CA SER A 245 2.88 8.92 -22.90
C SER A 245 3.02 8.39 -21.47
N VAL A 246 1.98 8.54 -20.63
CA VAL A 246 1.95 8.03 -19.25
C VAL A 246 2.19 6.52 -19.21
N GLU A 247 1.44 5.75 -20.00
CA GLU A 247 1.59 4.30 -20.07
C GLU A 247 3.00 3.90 -20.50
N SER A 248 3.53 4.53 -21.58
CA SER A 248 4.87 4.25 -22.08
C SER A 248 5.95 4.51 -21.02
N ASN A 249 5.88 5.66 -20.32
CA ASN A 249 6.86 6.03 -19.31
C ASN A 249 6.80 5.11 -18.09
N ILE A 250 5.59 4.83 -17.57
CA ILE A 250 5.41 3.90 -16.43
C ILE A 250 5.95 2.52 -16.80
N VAL A 251 5.61 1.99 -17.98
CA VAL A 251 6.07 0.67 -18.41
C VAL A 251 7.59 0.64 -18.55
N ARG A 252 8.20 1.67 -19.17
CA ARG A 252 9.64 1.77 -19.35
C ARG A 252 10.38 1.82 -18.00
N ILE A 253 9.92 2.67 -17.07
CA ILE A 253 10.49 2.73 -15.71
C ILE A 253 10.28 1.39 -15.00
N ALA A 254 9.10 0.78 -15.13
CA ALA A 254 8.81 -0.49 -14.47
C ALA A 254 9.65 -1.67 -14.99
N GLN A 255 10.09 -1.61 -16.24
CA GLN A 255 10.98 -2.64 -16.83
C GLN A 255 12.45 -2.44 -16.46
N LEU A 256 12.92 -1.22 -16.37
CA LEU A 256 14.34 -0.88 -16.26
C LEU A 256 14.71 -0.18 -14.94
N GLY A 257 13.77 0.44 -14.26
CA GLY A 257 14.02 1.31 -13.09
C GLY A 257 14.71 0.63 -11.92
N ARG A 258 14.47 -0.68 -11.70
CA ARG A 258 15.04 -1.43 -10.57
C ARG A 258 16.58 -1.32 -10.53
N ALA A 259 17.25 -1.60 -11.62
CA ALA A 259 18.71 -1.55 -11.67
C ALA A 259 19.23 -0.11 -11.58
N ALA A 260 18.48 0.85 -12.10
CA ALA A 260 18.79 2.28 -12.01
C ALA A 260 18.43 2.91 -10.65
N GLY A 261 17.86 2.16 -9.70
CA GLY A 261 17.44 2.66 -8.39
C GLY A 261 16.24 3.61 -8.46
N ILE A 262 15.36 3.46 -9.47
CA ILE A 262 14.15 4.27 -9.65
C ILE A 262 12.92 3.37 -9.44
N HIS A 263 12.05 3.76 -8.52
CA HIS A 263 10.92 2.95 -8.08
C HIS A 263 9.61 3.72 -8.22
N LEU A 264 8.53 3.02 -8.54
CA LEU A 264 7.20 3.60 -8.67
C LEU A 264 6.26 3.06 -7.60
N VAL A 265 5.53 3.95 -6.95
CA VAL A 265 4.34 3.65 -6.15
C VAL A 265 3.18 4.35 -6.83
N VAL A 266 2.39 3.60 -7.58
CA VAL A 266 1.31 4.15 -8.41
C VAL A 266 -0.03 3.80 -7.79
N ALA A 267 -0.82 4.82 -7.48
CA ALA A 267 -2.13 4.62 -6.87
C ALA A 267 -3.27 5.09 -7.77
N THR A 268 -4.46 4.51 -7.56
CA THR A 268 -5.69 4.94 -8.23
C THR A 268 -6.94 4.59 -7.42
N GLN A 269 -7.93 5.47 -7.45
CA GLN A 269 -9.27 5.21 -6.94
C GLN A 269 -10.18 4.60 -8.01
N SER A 270 -9.74 4.55 -9.27
CA SER A 270 -10.51 4.05 -10.41
C SER A 270 -9.80 2.86 -11.08
N PRO A 271 -9.85 1.66 -10.49
CA PRO A 271 -9.20 0.48 -11.03
C PRO A 271 -10.00 -0.09 -12.23
N ARG A 272 -10.03 0.67 -13.32
CA ARG A 272 -10.66 0.27 -14.59
C ARG A 272 -9.59 -0.12 -15.60
N ALA A 273 -9.90 -1.02 -16.52
CA ALA A 273 -8.98 -1.48 -17.56
C ALA A 273 -8.44 -0.33 -18.46
N ALA A 274 -9.17 0.77 -18.57
CA ALA A 274 -8.72 1.97 -19.27
C ALA A 274 -7.62 2.74 -18.54
N VAL A 275 -7.54 2.61 -17.20
CA VAL A 275 -6.57 3.26 -16.30
C VAL A 275 -5.44 2.28 -15.98
N VAL A 276 -5.76 1.14 -15.38
CA VAL A 276 -4.81 0.07 -15.08
C VAL A 276 -4.79 -0.90 -16.25
N THR A 277 -4.05 -0.52 -17.29
CA THR A 277 -3.97 -1.32 -18.52
C THR A 277 -3.25 -2.64 -18.29
N GLY A 278 -3.41 -3.58 -19.22
CA GLY A 278 -2.69 -4.85 -19.17
C GLY A 278 -1.17 -4.68 -19.13
N LEU A 279 -0.63 -3.67 -19.83
CA LEU A 279 0.81 -3.38 -19.84
C LEU A 279 1.29 -2.86 -18.48
N ILE A 280 0.59 -1.90 -17.88
CA ILE A 280 0.91 -1.38 -16.53
C ILE A 280 0.85 -2.53 -15.53
N ARG A 281 -0.24 -3.29 -15.52
CA ARG A 281 -0.46 -4.39 -14.58
C ARG A 281 0.60 -5.48 -14.66
N ALA A 282 1.03 -5.84 -15.87
CA ALA A 282 2.07 -6.85 -16.10
C ALA A 282 3.45 -6.42 -15.58
N ASN A 283 3.71 -5.09 -15.56
CA ASN A 283 5.00 -4.54 -15.14
C ASN A 283 5.00 -4.01 -13.70
N MET A 284 3.87 -4.08 -12.98
CA MET A 284 3.76 -3.73 -11.55
C MET A 284 3.64 -5.00 -10.71
N PRO A 285 4.77 -5.59 -10.30
CA PRO A 285 4.78 -6.94 -9.73
C PRO A 285 4.23 -7.02 -8.30
N CYS A 286 4.25 -5.91 -7.56
CA CYS A 286 3.62 -5.80 -6.25
C CYS A 286 2.28 -5.07 -6.39
N LYS A 287 1.23 -5.67 -5.84
CA LYS A 287 -0.13 -5.14 -5.93
C LYS A 287 -0.74 -5.06 -4.55
N ILE A 288 -1.29 -3.92 -4.19
CA ILE A 288 -2.05 -3.71 -2.96
C ILE A 288 -3.47 -3.31 -3.36
N ALA A 289 -4.43 -4.13 -2.99
CA ALA A 289 -5.84 -3.86 -3.17
C ALA A 289 -6.48 -3.51 -1.83
N LEU A 290 -6.99 -2.30 -1.72
CA LEU A 290 -7.94 -1.92 -0.68
C LEU A 290 -9.36 -2.23 -1.16
N THR A 291 -10.37 -1.89 -0.36
CA THR A 291 -11.76 -2.18 -0.72
C THR A 291 -12.12 -1.62 -2.09
N CYS A 292 -12.78 -2.46 -2.89
CA CYS A 292 -13.27 -2.16 -4.24
C CYS A 292 -14.80 -2.22 -4.29
N ASN A 293 -15.44 -1.55 -5.28
CA ASN A 293 -16.90 -1.57 -5.44
C ASN A 293 -17.45 -2.92 -5.94
N GLY A 294 -16.62 -3.76 -6.52
CA GLY A 294 -17.05 -5.06 -7.01
C GLY A 294 -15.95 -5.95 -7.56
N VAL A 295 -16.30 -7.19 -7.84
CA VAL A 295 -15.38 -8.25 -8.32
C VAL A 295 -14.59 -7.84 -9.57
N ARG A 296 -15.20 -7.06 -10.49
CA ARG A 296 -14.50 -6.62 -11.70
C ARG A 296 -13.28 -5.74 -11.40
N GLU A 297 -13.41 -4.85 -10.41
CA GLU A 297 -12.31 -3.99 -9.98
C GLU A 297 -11.22 -4.80 -9.29
N SER A 298 -11.61 -5.75 -8.41
CA SER A 298 -10.68 -6.69 -7.79
C SER A 298 -9.89 -7.49 -8.84
N MET A 299 -10.56 -8.01 -9.85
CA MET A 299 -9.92 -8.76 -10.96
C MET A 299 -8.91 -7.92 -11.76
N ILE A 300 -9.13 -6.61 -11.88
CA ILE A 300 -8.16 -5.74 -12.57
C ILE A 300 -6.89 -5.56 -11.73
N ILE A 301 -6.99 -5.59 -10.41
CA ILE A 301 -5.83 -5.39 -9.53
C ILE A 301 -5.14 -6.72 -9.26
N LEU A 302 -5.88 -7.70 -8.75
CA LEU A 302 -5.36 -8.96 -8.20
C LEU A 302 -5.41 -10.15 -9.17
N ASP A 303 -6.05 -10.00 -10.32
CA ASP A 303 -6.39 -11.05 -11.29
C ASP A 303 -7.47 -12.04 -10.80
N HIS A 304 -8.10 -11.78 -9.64
CA HIS A 304 -9.24 -12.51 -9.07
C HIS A 304 -10.10 -11.62 -8.16
N GLY A 305 -11.26 -12.12 -7.72
CA GLY A 305 -12.11 -11.44 -6.75
C GLY A 305 -11.55 -11.58 -5.32
N GLY A 306 -11.96 -10.68 -4.43
CA GLY A 306 -11.57 -10.70 -3.00
C GLY A 306 -11.52 -9.32 -2.38
N ALA A 307 -11.01 -8.33 -3.10
CA ALA A 307 -10.92 -6.96 -2.58
C ALA A 307 -12.29 -6.31 -2.34
N GLU A 308 -13.33 -6.74 -3.05
CA GLU A 308 -14.72 -6.31 -2.82
C GLU A 308 -15.32 -6.79 -1.49
N LYS A 309 -14.63 -7.73 -0.83
CA LYS A 309 -15.06 -8.29 0.46
C LYS A 309 -14.33 -7.68 1.66
N LEU A 310 -13.39 -6.79 1.40
CA LEU A 310 -12.64 -6.09 2.43
C LEU A 310 -13.54 -5.12 3.20
N LEU A 311 -13.21 -4.91 4.47
CA LEU A 311 -14.01 -4.13 5.41
C LEU A 311 -13.89 -2.60 5.22
N GLY A 312 -12.96 -2.13 4.36
CA GLY A 312 -12.67 -0.70 4.20
C GLY A 312 -11.74 -0.14 5.28
N ALA A 313 -11.56 1.18 5.28
CA ALA A 313 -10.74 1.89 6.26
C ALA A 313 -9.34 1.27 6.49
N GLY A 314 -8.65 0.92 5.40
CA GLY A 314 -7.29 0.37 5.44
C GLY A 314 -7.20 -1.14 5.47
N ASP A 315 -8.31 -1.89 5.45
CA ASP A 315 -8.29 -3.34 5.24
C ASP A 315 -7.85 -3.61 3.79
N ALA A 316 -6.79 -4.38 3.61
CA ALA A 316 -6.10 -4.52 2.34
C ALA A 316 -5.56 -5.94 2.09
N LEU A 317 -5.39 -6.27 0.81
CA LEU A 317 -4.68 -7.44 0.33
C LEU A 317 -3.39 -7.01 -0.35
N ILE A 318 -2.27 -7.63 -0.03
CA ILE A 318 -1.00 -7.43 -0.73
C ILE A 318 -0.58 -8.72 -1.43
N ARG A 319 -0.29 -8.61 -2.74
CA ARG A 319 0.34 -9.65 -3.54
C ARG A 319 1.76 -9.24 -3.88
N ARG A 320 2.73 -10.04 -3.46
CA ARG A 320 4.15 -9.79 -3.69
C ARG A 320 4.66 -10.49 -4.94
N PRO A 321 5.76 -10.00 -5.54
CA PRO A 321 6.43 -10.71 -6.63
C PRO A 321 6.78 -12.15 -6.21
N GLY A 322 6.41 -13.12 -7.06
CA GLY A 322 6.69 -14.54 -6.82
C GLY A 322 5.82 -15.23 -5.76
N SER A 323 4.90 -14.51 -5.12
CA SER A 323 3.91 -15.12 -4.23
C SER A 323 2.68 -15.56 -5.01
N VAL A 324 2.19 -16.78 -4.70
CA VAL A 324 0.93 -17.29 -5.23
C VAL A 324 -0.26 -16.73 -4.45
N ASN A 325 -0.08 -16.54 -3.13
CA ASN A 325 -1.12 -16.10 -2.22
C ASN A 325 -0.94 -14.63 -1.83
N GLU A 326 -2.04 -13.94 -1.63
CA GLU A 326 -2.07 -12.61 -1.02
C GLU A 326 -2.01 -12.72 0.51
N THR A 327 -1.43 -11.69 1.12
CA THR A 327 -1.51 -11.48 2.56
C THR A 327 -2.55 -10.39 2.84
N ARG A 328 -3.51 -10.66 3.72
CA ARG A 328 -4.44 -9.66 4.22
C ARG A 328 -3.85 -8.94 5.41
N PHE A 329 -3.98 -7.62 5.43
CA PHE A 329 -3.46 -6.79 6.51
C PHE A 329 -4.32 -5.56 6.74
N GLN A 330 -4.23 -5.00 7.93
CA GLN A 330 -4.76 -3.69 8.26
C GLN A 330 -3.67 -2.65 8.03
N ALA A 331 -3.89 -1.73 7.12
CA ALA A 331 -2.97 -0.62 6.86
C ALA A 331 -2.81 0.26 8.10
N ALA A 332 -1.58 0.68 8.33
CA ALA A 332 -1.28 1.59 9.42
C ALA A 332 -1.70 3.02 9.09
N TYR A 333 -2.05 3.74 10.12
CA TYR A 333 -2.39 5.16 10.11
C TYR A 333 -1.24 5.99 10.66
N THR A 334 -0.89 7.05 9.96
CA THR A 334 0.04 8.07 10.44
C THR A 334 -0.75 9.35 10.69
N PRO A 335 -0.97 9.74 11.96
CA PRO A 335 -1.69 10.96 12.29
C PRO A 335 -1.06 12.20 11.66
N ALA A 336 -1.87 13.18 11.27
CA ALA A 336 -1.40 14.44 10.67
C ALA A 336 -0.35 15.14 11.56
N GLY A 337 -0.57 15.17 12.88
CA GLY A 337 0.39 15.74 13.82
C GLY A 337 1.75 15.02 13.87
N ASP A 338 1.80 13.71 13.57
CA ASP A 338 3.05 12.98 13.47
C ASP A 338 3.77 13.27 12.15
N ILE A 339 3.01 13.43 11.05
CA ILE A 339 3.55 13.89 9.76
C ILE A 339 4.16 15.28 9.93
N GLU A 340 3.45 16.23 10.56
CA GLU A 340 3.93 17.58 10.81
C GLU A 340 5.23 17.57 11.63
N LYS A 341 5.30 16.79 12.71
CA LYS A 341 6.51 16.63 13.53
C LYS A 341 7.67 16.05 12.73
N LEU A 342 7.40 15.03 11.91
CA LEU A 342 8.41 14.41 11.05
C LEU A 342 8.93 15.41 10.02
N VAL A 343 8.06 16.14 9.36
CA VAL A 343 8.40 17.20 8.39
C VAL A 343 9.25 18.28 9.04
N ALA A 344 8.85 18.77 10.22
CA ALA A 344 9.63 19.77 10.97
C ALA A 344 11.03 19.24 11.34
N SER A 345 11.10 17.98 11.81
CA SER A 345 12.36 17.35 12.19
C SER A 345 13.33 17.20 11.00
N VAL A 346 12.85 16.72 9.84
CA VAL A 346 13.75 16.55 8.69
C VAL A 346 14.15 17.88 8.06
N LYS A 347 13.29 18.90 8.09
CA LYS A 347 13.64 20.27 7.64
C LYS A 347 14.73 20.88 8.51
N ALA A 348 14.72 20.59 9.82
CA ALA A 348 15.73 21.12 10.76
C ALA A 348 17.08 20.37 10.67
N ASN A 349 17.04 19.04 10.41
CA ASN A 349 18.21 18.17 10.61
C ASN A 349 18.81 17.62 9.30
N CYS A 350 18.13 17.75 8.17
CA CYS A 350 18.58 17.21 6.89
C CYS A 350 18.87 18.33 5.88
N GLN A 351 19.83 18.07 4.99
CA GLN A 351 20.13 18.96 3.88
C GLN A 351 19.60 18.36 2.57
N PRO A 352 18.98 19.16 1.68
CA PRO A 352 18.52 18.68 0.39
C PRO A 352 19.71 18.29 -0.51
N VAL A 353 19.45 17.34 -1.40
CA VAL A 353 20.42 16.97 -2.43
C VAL A 353 20.49 18.13 -3.45
N LYS A 354 21.70 18.62 -3.72
CA LYS A 354 21.90 19.62 -4.77
C LYS A 354 21.95 18.95 -6.14
N HIS A 355 20.95 19.18 -6.96
CA HIS A 355 20.95 18.72 -8.34
C HIS A 355 21.61 19.76 -9.22
N THR A 356 22.77 19.43 -9.79
CA THR A 356 23.32 20.17 -10.92
C THR A 356 22.59 19.71 -12.18
N VAL A 357 21.51 20.40 -12.53
CA VAL A 357 20.85 20.16 -13.81
C VAL A 357 21.71 20.80 -14.89
N PRO A 358 22.14 20.08 -15.94
CA PRO A 358 22.73 20.70 -17.11
C PRO A 358 21.68 21.61 -17.75
N MET A 359 21.98 22.90 -17.79
CA MET A 359 21.07 23.95 -18.25
C MET A 359 20.96 24.02 -19.77
N GLU A 360 21.19 22.92 -20.50
CA GLU A 360 21.13 22.90 -21.95
C GLU A 360 20.15 21.86 -22.49
N ARG A 361 19.15 22.45 -23.13
CA ARG A 361 18.26 21.92 -24.15
C ARG A 361 16.97 21.19 -23.71
N ARG A 362 15.94 21.99 -23.44
CA ARG A 362 14.71 21.95 -24.27
C ARG A 362 14.00 23.30 -24.14
N LYS A 363 13.68 23.94 -25.23
CA LYS A 363 12.86 25.16 -25.34
C LYS A 363 11.45 24.82 -24.79
N GLY A 364 11.16 25.25 -23.56
CA GLY A 364 9.87 25.12 -22.94
C GLY A 364 9.96 25.38 -21.43
N SER A 365 9.07 26.15 -20.90
CA SER A 365 8.99 26.73 -19.55
C SER A 365 9.06 25.74 -18.34
N VAL A 366 9.23 24.46 -18.57
CA VAL A 366 9.02 23.38 -17.64
C VAL A 366 10.19 23.12 -16.70
N LEU A 367 11.41 23.22 -17.20
CA LEU A 367 12.61 23.05 -16.38
C LEU A 367 12.70 24.12 -15.28
N ARG A 368 12.18 25.32 -15.56
CA ARG A 368 12.11 26.41 -14.58
C ARG A 368 11.16 26.07 -13.45
N TRP A 369 10.00 25.50 -13.75
CA TRP A 369 9.03 25.10 -12.74
C TRP A 369 9.52 23.95 -11.83
N ILE A 370 10.19 22.91 -12.40
CA ILE A 370 10.77 21.80 -11.63
C ILE A 370 11.85 22.28 -10.66
N LEU A 371 12.58 23.36 -11.00
CA LEU A 371 13.69 23.87 -10.20
C LEU A 371 13.28 24.98 -9.22
N THR A 372 12.28 25.78 -9.55
CA THR A 372 11.93 27.01 -8.81
C THR A 372 10.52 27.00 -8.24
N GLY A 373 9.64 26.15 -8.74
CA GLY A 373 8.23 26.15 -8.35
C GLY A 373 7.41 27.29 -8.96
N GLU A 374 7.98 28.10 -9.92
CA GLU A 374 7.32 29.19 -10.60
C GLU A 374 6.88 28.83 -12.03
#